data_f3c8aafe9b73bf29954e46bf55103d62
#
_entry.id   f3c8aafe9b73bf29954e46bf55103d62
#
_cell.length_a   1.000
_cell.length_b   1.000
_cell.length_c   1.000
_cell.angle_alpha   90.00
_cell.angle_beta   90.00
_cell.angle_gamma   90.00
#
_symmetry.space_group_name_H-M   'P 1'
#
loop_
_entity.id
_entity.type
_entity.pdbx_description
1 polymer ?
#
loop_
_entity_poly.entity_id
_entity_poly.type
_entity_poly.pdbx_seq_one_letter_code
_entity_poly.pdbx_strand_id
1 'polypeptide(L)'
;MKRAWYLGVTEVEVPERVILVGDRGRVLRAADMLDGVRILNEDRGLTTALGSWQDARVMVAAFGMGAPIAAIVMHELAALGAELFVRAGTMMTRSPALGTFIVAERALIHEGTSATYGVTGPAVDLDPEIARQLVGAAA
;
A
#
# COMPACT_ATOMS: atom_id res chain seq x y z
N MET A 1 -8.01 5.72 22.58
CA MET A 1 -8.09 5.48 21.12
C MET A 1 -6.75 5.87 20.50
N LYS A 2 -6.05 4.93 19.89
CA LYS A 2 -4.77 5.19 19.23
C LYS A 2 -5.01 5.97 17.92
N ARG A 3 -4.07 6.84 17.58
CA ARG A 3 -4.12 7.68 16.37
C ARG A 3 -2.76 7.76 15.71
N ALA A 4 -2.72 7.65 14.39
CA ALA A 4 -1.53 7.87 13.59
C ALA A 4 -1.07 9.32 13.66
N TRP A 5 0.24 9.54 13.73
CA TRP A 5 0.81 10.88 13.86
C TRP A 5 0.74 11.66 12.55
N TYR A 6 1.19 11.06 11.45
CA TYR A 6 1.23 11.70 10.13
C TYR A 6 -0.08 11.53 9.36
N LEU A 7 -0.68 10.34 9.41
CA LEU A 7 -1.93 10.06 8.70
C LEU A 7 -3.16 10.59 9.42
N GLY A 8 -3.07 10.86 10.72
CA GLY A 8 -4.19 11.38 11.50
C GLY A 8 -5.38 10.43 11.66
N VAL A 9 -5.31 9.22 11.09
CA VAL A 9 -6.35 8.18 11.20
C VAL A 9 -6.31 7.49 12.57
N THR A 10 -7.41 6.89 12.95
CA THR A 10 -7.56 6.19 14.23
C THR A 10 -7.67 4.68 14.04
N GLU A 11 -7.42 3.91 15.09
CA GLU A 11 -7.48 2.44 15.06
C GLU A 11 -8.83 1.87 14.59
N VAL A 12 -9.95 2.57 14.81
CA VAL A 12 -11.28 2.14 14.35
C VAL A 12 -11.49 2.39 12.85
N GLU A 13 -10.69 3.25 12.25
CA GLU A 13 -10.75 3.58 10.83
C GLU A 13 -9.87 2.67 9.99
N VAL A 14 -8.82 2.09 10.57
CA VAL A 14 -7.86 1.25 9.84
C VAL A 14 -8.40 -0.18 9.70
N PRO A 15 -8.63 -0.67 8.47
CA PRO A 15 -8.98 -2.06 8.23
C PRO A 15 -7.73 -2.94 8.15
N GLU A 16 -7.93 -4.24 8.16
CA GLU A 16 -6.85 -5.22 7.97
C GLU A 16 -6.15 -5.08 6.61
N ARG A 17 -6.87 -4.62 5.58
CA ARG A 17 -6.40 -4.60 4.19
C ARG A 17 -6.13 -3.19 3.71
N VAL A 18 -4.92 -2.95 3.24
CA VAL A 18 -4.48 -1.64 2.75
C VAL A 18 -3.85 -1.77 1.36
N ILE A 19 -4.34 -0.95 0.43
CA ILE A 19 -3.71 -0.75 -0.88
C ILE A 19 -2.82 0.49 -0.79
N LEU A 20 -1.55 0.32 -1.08
CA LEU A 20 -0.57 1.40 -1.11
C LEU A 20 -0.34 1.88 -2.54
N VAL A 21 -0.41 3.18 -2.75
CA VAL A 21 -0.14 3.81 -4.05
C VAL A 21 0.86 4.95 -3.90
N GLY A 22 1.62 5.24 -4.95
CA GLY A 22 2.62 6.30 -4.94
C GLY A 22 2.03 7.70 -5.09
N ASP A 23 0.82 7.85 -5.61
CA ASP A 23 0.24 9.12 -6.02
C ASP A 23 -1.19 9.30 -5.47
N ARG A 24 -1.48 10.49 -4.95
CA ARG A 24 -2.81 10.84 -4.40
C ARG A 24 -3.94 10.72 -5.43
N GLY A 25 -3.68 11.05 -6.69
CA GLY A 25 -4.68 10.91 -7.74
C GLY A 25 -5.09 9.45 -7.98
N ARG A 26 -4.23 8.50 -7.64
CA ARG A 26 -4.61 7.07 -7.67
C ARG A 26 -5.48 6.67 -6.49
N VAL A 27 -5.32 7.31 -5.33
CA VAL A 27 -6.25 7.11 -4.21
C VAL A 27 -7.65 7.50 -4.62
N LEU A 28 -7.81 8.67 -5.24
CA LEU A 28 -9.12 9.15 -5.69
C LEU A 28 -9.74 8.24 -6.75
N ARG A 29 -8.95 7.81 -7.75
CA ARG A 29 -9.43 6.84 -8.76
C ARG A 29 -9.81 5.48 -8.17
N ALA A 30 -9.09 4.99 -7.20
CA ALA A 30 -9.45 3.76 -6.51
C ALA A 30 -10.70 3.96 -5.64
N ALA A 31 -10.83 5.12 -5.01
CA ALA A 31 -12.00 5.48 -4.23
C ALA A 31 -13.29 5.46 -5.07
N ASP A 32 -13.23 5.88 -6.33
CA ASP A 32 -14.39 5.82 -7.25
C ASP A 32 -14.91 4.39 -7.49
N MET A 33 -14.13 3.37 -7.14
CA MET A 33 -14.49 1.95 -7.27
C MET A 33 -15.02 1.34 -5.97
N LEU A 34 -14.98 2.07 -4.86
CA LEU A 34 -15.38 1.59 -3.54
C LEU A 34 -16.74 2.13 -3.12
N ASP A 35 -17.46 1.39 -2.30
CA ASP A 35 -18.71 1.82 -1.68
C ASP A 35 -18.45 2.56 -0.37
N GLY A 36 -19.30 3.55 -0.07
CA GLY A 36 -19.29 4.28 1.21
C GLY A 36 -17.98 5.02 1.51
N VAL A 37 -17.35 5.57 0.49
CA VAL A 37 -16.03 6.20 0.59
C VAL A 37 -16.01 7.38 1.55
N ARG A 38 -14.96 7.44 2.35
CA ARG A 38 -14.57 8.59 3.18
C ARG A 38 -13.10 8.91 2.94
N ILE A 39 -12.81 10.17 2.61
CA ILE A 39 -11.43 10.67 2.62
C ILE A 39 -11.07 11.00 4.07
N LEU A 40 -10.03 10.37 4.59
CA LEU A 40 -9.62 10.48 5.99
C LEU A 40 -8.47 11.46 6.20
N ASN A 41 -7.61 11.60 5.20
CA ASN A 41 -6.46 12.49 5.23
C ASN A 41 -6.12 13.00 3.83
N GLU A 42 -5.68 14.25 3.74
CA GLU A 42 -5.12 14.85 2.52
C GLU A 42 -3.82 15.64 2.80
N ASP A 43 -3.43 15.72 4.07
CA ASP A 43 -2.24 16.44 4.49
C ASP A 43 -0.96 15.78 3.98
N ARG A 44 0.06 16.59 3.73
CA ARG A 44 1.41 16.18 3.31
C ARG A 44 1.44 15.33 2.03
N GLY A 45 0.35 15.29 1.26
CA GLY A 45 0.23 14.39 0.11
C GLY A 45 0.00 12.92 0.47
N LEU A 46 -0.20 12.61 1.76
CA LEU A 46 -0.51 11.27 2.27
C LEU A 46 -2.03 11.01 2.21
N THR A 47 -2.63 11.27 1.07
CA THR A 47 -4.07 11.10 0.87
C THR A 47 -4.48 9.68 1.20
N THR A 48 -5.49 9.54 2.02
CA THR A 48 -5.98 8.24 2.51
C THR A 48 -7.49 8.19 2.40
N ALA A 49 -8.01 7.14 1.77
CA ALA A 49 -9.43 6.87 1.62
C ALA A 49 -9.78 5.53 2.25
N LEU A 50 -10.94 5.46 2.88
CA LEU A 50 -11.55 4.25 3.40
C LEU A 50 -12.86 4.01 2.68
N GLY A 51 -13.13 2.77 2.27
CA GLY A 51 -14.39 2.34 1.68
C GLY A 51 -14.56 0.85 1.82
N SER A 52 -15.50 0.28 1.07
CA SER A 52 -15.74 -1.16 1.03
C SER A 52 -15.73 -1.68 -0.41
N TRP A 53 -15.26 -2.89 -0.58
CA TRP A 53 -15.35 -3.66 -1.82
C TRP A 53 -15.94 -5.04 -1.48
N GLN A 54 -17.11 -5.37 -2.05
CA GLN A 54 -17.81 -6.65 -1.76
C GLN A 54 -17.86 -6.95 -0.26
N ASP A 55 -18.35 -6.00 0.53
CA ASP A 55 -18.48 -6.05 2.01
C ASP A 55 -17.13 -6.06 2.79
N ALA A 56 -15.99 -6.16 2.13
CA ALA A 56 -14.70 -6.05 2.77
C ALA A 56 -14.28 -4.58 2.92
N ARG A 57 -13.93 -4.16 4.12
CA ARG A 57 -13.36 -2.83 4.34
C ARG A 57 -11.96 -2.78 3.72
N VAL A 58 -11.69 -1.74 2.95
CA VAL A 58 -10.41 -1.51 2.28
C VAL A 58 -9.99 -0.06 2.46
N MET A 59 -8.74 0.14 2.80
CA MET A 59 -8.11 1.46 2.81
C MET A 59 -7.18 1.60 1.61
N VAL A 60 -7.20 2.76 0.96
CA VAL A 60 -6.21 3.13 -0.06
C VAL A 60 -5.42 4.31 0.46
N ALA A 61 -4.10 4.17 0.53
CA ALA A 61 -3.23 5.21 1.08
C ALA A 61 -2.09 5.56 0.12
N ALA A 62 -1.89 6.85 -0.12
CA ALA A 62 -0.74 7.36 -0.86
C ALA A 62 0.45 7.53 0.08
N PHE A 63 1.65 7.20 -0.43
CA PHE A 63 2.90 7.42 0.31
C PHE A 63 3.91 8.31 -0.43
N GLY A 64 3.60 8.78 -1.65
CA GLY A 64 4.54 9.59 -2.43
C GLY A 64 5.69 8.77 -3.01
N MET A 65 6.92 9.27 -2.87
CA MET A 65 8.11 8.66 -3.44
C MET A 65 9.17 8.39 -2.36
N GLY A 66 9.79 7.21 -2.45
CA GLY A 66 10.91 6.81 -1.62
C GLY A 66 10.53 5.89 -0.45
N ALA A 67 11.48 5.05 -0.05
CA ALA A 67 11.30 4.07 1.00
C ALA A 67 10.98 4.68 2.39
N PRO A 68 11.60 5.79 2.81
CA PRO A 68 11.33 6.33 4.13
C PRO A 68 9.86 6.73 4.35
N ILE A 69 9.25 7.38 3.36
CA ILE A 69 7.85 7.80 3.50
C ILE A 69 6.89 6.60 3.41
N ALA A 70 7.19 5.62 2.54
CA ALA A 70 6.44 4.37 2.49
C ALA A 70 6.48 3.65 3.84
N ALA A 71 7.66 3.57 4.47
CA ALA A 71 7.84 2.97 5.78
C ALA A 71 7.03 3.69 6.87
N ILE A 72 6.99 5.03 6.87
CA ILE A 72 6.16 5.80 7.82
C ILE A 72 4.70 5.41 7.68
N VAL A 73 4.15 5.43 6.46
CA VAL A 73 2.75 5.10 6.20
C VAL A 73 2.42 3.66 6.63
N MET A 74 3.25 2.70 6.23
CA MET A 74 3.06 1.29 6.60
C MET A 74 3.15 1.08 8.11
N HIS A 75 4.15 1.68 8.76
CA HIS A 75 4.35 1.56 10.20
C HIS A 75 3.15 2.08 11.00
N GLU A 76 2.65 3.27 10.66
CA GLU A 76 1.50 3.86 11.33
C GLU A 76 0.24 3.01 11.16
N LEU A 77 -0.03 2.52 9.94
CA LEU A 77 -1.19 1.69 9.67
C LEU A 77 -1.08 0.31 10.32
N ALA A 78 0.10 -0.33 10.31
CA ALA A 78 0.33 -1.59 11.00
C ALA A 78 0.17 -1.45 12.53
N ALA A 79 0.65 -0.36 13.12
CA ALA A 79 0.47 -0.07 14.54
C ALA A 79 -1.00 0.14 14.94
N LEU A 80 -1.88 0.40 13.98
CA LEU A 80 -3.32 0.57 14.16
C LEU A 80 -4.15 -0.64 13.70
N GLY A 81 -3.51 -1.76 13.30
CA GLY A 81 -4.18 -3.02 13.02
C GLY A 81 -4.26 -3.43 11.54
N ALA A 82 -3.58 -2.73 10.63
CA ALA A 82 -3.45 -3.24 9.27
C ALA A 82 -2.50 -4.44 9.22
N GLU A 83 -2.92 -5.52 8.54
CA GLU A 83 -2.18 -6.78 8.47
C GLU A 83 -1.70 -7.11 7.06
N LEU A 84 -2.45 -6.70 6.04
CA LEU A 84 -2.15 -6.96 4.64
C LEU A 84 -1.93 -5.66 3.87
N PHE A 85 -0.76 -5.53 3.26
CA PHE A 85 -0.40 -4.42 2.41
C PHE A 85 -0.14 -4.90 0.98
N VAL A 86 -0.85 -4.33 0.02
CA VAL A 86 -0.60 -4.55 -1.41
C VAL A 86 -0.22 -3.22 -2.06
N ARG A 87 0.96 -3.14 -2.64
CA ARG A 87 1.37 -1.96 -3.38
C ARG A 87 0.96 -2.06 -4.85
N ALA A 88 0.12 -1.15 -5.31
CA ALA A 88 -0.23 -0.98 -6.71
C ALA A 88 0.53 0.21 -7.31
N GLY A 89 1.26 -0.01 -8.39
CA GLY A 89 2.09 1.02 -9.01
C GLY A 89 2.40 0.76 -10.47
N THR A 90 2.95 1.76 -11.13
CA THR A 90 3.55 1.62 -12.47
C THR A 90 5.04 1.36 -12.33
N MET A 91 5.60 0.62 -13.26
CA MET A 91 7.03 0.37 -13.33
C MET A 91 7.52 0.49 -14.77
N MET A 92 8.80 0.78 -14.92
CA MET A 92 9.49 0.66 -16.21
C MET A 92 9.94 -0.79 -16.41
N THR A 93 9.77 -1.30 -17.62
CA THR A 93 10.22 -2.64 -18.00
C THR A 93 10.73 -2.65 -19.42
N ARG A 94 11.62 -3.62 -19.74
CA ARG A 94 12.16 -3.80 -21.09
C ARG A 94 11.38 -4.81 -21.93
N SER A 95 10.46 -5.51 -21.31
CA SER A 95 9.84 -6.67 -22.00
C SER A 95 8.40 -6.69 -21.69
N PRO A 96 7.49 -6.90 -21.18
CA PRO A 96 6.12 -7.07 -21.62
C PRO A 96 5.54 -5.83 -22.28
N ALA A 97 4.47 -6.04 -23.02
CA ALA A 97 3.70 -4.98 -23.65
C ALA A 97 3.15 -4.00 -22.59
N LEU A 98 2.91 -2.75 -23.00
CA LEU A 98 2.26 -1.77 -22.12
C LEU A 98 0.92 -2.28 -21.62
N GLY A 99 0.65 -2.07 -20.34
CA GLY A 99 -0.57 -2.53 -19.68
C GLY A 99 -0.52 -3.95 -19.11
N THR A 100 0.60 -4.66 -19.28
CA THR A 100 0.78 -5.98 -18.64
C THR A 100 0.87 -5.83 -17.12
N PHE A 101 0.10 -6.63 -16.40
CA PHE A 101 0.25 -6.76 -14.96
C PHE A 101 1.48 -7.61 -14.61
N ILE A 102 2.26 -7.12 -13.66
CA ILE A 102 3.45 -7.81 -13.16
C ILE A 102 3.32 -7.95 -11.65
N VAL A 103 3.42 -9.16 -11.16
CA VAL A 103 3.55 -9.44 -9.72
C VAL A 103 5.01 -9.73 -9.44
N ALA A 104 5.62 -8.93 -8.55
CA ALA A 104 7.00 -9.13 -8.15
C ALA A 104 7.13 -10.36 -7.25
N GLU A 105 8.09 -11.21 -7.48
CA GLU A 105 8.43 -12.33 -6.59
C GLU A 105 9.46 -11.90 -5.53
N ARG A 106 10.30 -10.92 -5.88
CA ARG A 106 11.41 -10.45 -5.05
C ARG A 106 11.65 -8.95 -5.25
N ALA A 107 11.99 -8.26 -4.16
CA ALA A 107 12.44 -6.87 -4.18
C ALA A 107 13.92 -6.78 -3.79
N LEU A 108 14.74 -6.11 -4.61
CA LEU A 108 16.13 -5.82 -4.27
C LEU A 108 16.20 -4.67 -3.27
N ILE A 109 17.09 -4.81 -2.28
CA ILE A 109 17.33 -3.78 -1.27
C ILE A 109 18.52 -2.93 -1.72
N HIS A 110 18.22 -1.71 -2.17
CA HIS A 110 19.23 -0.71 -2.58
C HIS A 110 19.01 0.63 -1.86
N GLU A 111 18.52 0.56 -0.62
CA GLU A 111 18.19 1.74 0.20
C GLU A 111 18.49 1.46 1.68
N GLY A 112 18.47 2.47 2.53
CA GLY A 112 18.84 2.33 3.94
C GLY A 112 17.68 2.13 4.91
N THR A 113 16.43 2.33 4.50
CA THR A 113 15.27 2.27 5.38
C THR A 113 15.01 0.86 5.90
N SER A 114 15.17 -0.16 5.04
CA SER A 114 14.98 -1.57 5.42
C SER A 114 15.89 -1.99 6.57
N ALA A 115 17.12 -1.47 6.61
CA ALA A 115 18.06 -1.75 7.69
C ALA A 115 17.58 -1.25 9.06
N THR A 116 16.80 -0.18 9.12
CA THR A 116 16.24 0.34 10.38
C THR A 116 15.16 -0.58 10.96
N TYR A 117 14.61 -1.47 10.15
CA TYR A 117 13.68 -2.53 10.56
C TYR A 117 14.35 -3.89 10.74
N GLY A 118 15.68 -3.92 10.75
CA GLY A 118 16.46 -5.15 10.92
C GLY A 118 16.47 -6.06 9.68
N VAL A 119 15.98 -5.57 8.55
CA VAL A 119 16.02 -6.34 7.29
C VAL A 119 17.41 -6.19 6.68
N THR A 120 18.15 -7.30 6.65
CA THR A 120 19.51 -7.37 6.13
C THR A 120 19.58 -8.32 4.93
N GLY A 121 20.48 -8.02 3.99
CA GLY A 121 20.65 -8.83 2.79
C GLY A 121 20.34 -8.05 1.52
N PRO A 122 20.55 -8.69 0.35
CA PRO A 122 20.42 -8.01 -0.93
C PRO A 122 18.96 -7.89 -1.43
N ALA A 123 18.05 -8.70 -0.88
CA ALA A 123 16.67 -8.78 -1.37
C ALA A 123 15.71 -9.32 -0.29
N VAL A 124 14.42 -9.09 -0.52
CA VAL A 124 13.29 -9.66 0.24
C VAL A 124 12.35 -10.35 -0.73
N ASP A 125 11.90 -11.53 -0.38
CA ASP A 125 10.91 -12.28 -1.16
C ASP A 125 9.49 -11.86 -0.77
N LEU A 126 8.59 -11.82 -1.76
CA LEU A 126 7.17 -11.64 -1.51
C LEU A 126 6.60 -12.93 -0.89
N ASP A 127 5.57 -12.80 -0.07
CA ASP A 127 4.81 -13.96 0.40
C ASP A 127 4.25 -14.75 -0.80
N PRO A 128 4.59 -16.05 -0.93
CA PRO A 128 4.25 -16.83 -2.13
C PRO A 128 2.74 -17.09 -2.26
N GLU A 129 1.99 -17.10 -1.15
CA GLU A 129 0.54 -17.26 -1.19
C GLU A 129 -0.12 -15.99 -1.73
N ILE A 130 0.30 -14.82 -1.23
CA ILE A 130 -0.18 -13.51 -1.72
C ILE A 130 0.18 -13.34 -3.20
N ALA A 131 1.40 -13.74 -3.60
CA ALA A 131 1.82 -13.68 -5.00
C ALA A 131 0.89 -14.50 -5.91
N ARG A 132 0.56 -15.73 -5.51
CA ARG A 132 -0.36 -16.60 -6.28
C ARG A 132 -1.77 -16.00 -6.39
N GLN A 133 -2.29 -15.44 -5.30
CA GLN A 133 -3.61 -14.80 -5.30
C GLN A 133 -3.64 -13.57 -6.21
N LEU A 134 -2.60 -12.73 -6.20
CA LEU A 134 -2.49 -11.57 -7.07
C LEU A 134 -2.41 -11.96 -8.55
N VAL A 135 -1.63 -12.99 -8.88
CA VAL A 135 -1.57 -13.52 -10.26
C VAL A 135 -2.92 -14.06 -10.70
N GLY A 136 -3.61 -14.82 -9.85
CA GLY A 136 -4.95 -15.34 -10.16
C GLY A 136 -6.01 -14.26 -10.35
N ALA A 137 -5.89 -13.14 -9.63
CA ALA A 137 -6.81 -12.00 -9.76
C ALA A 137 -6.52 -11.14 -11.00
N ALA A 138 -5.32 -11.22 -11.59
CA ALA A 138 -4.90 -10.45 -12.76
C ALA A 138 -5.08 -11.20 -14.08
N ALA A 139 -5.46 -12.49 -14.04
CA ALA A 139 -5.68 -13.34 -15.20
C ALA A 139 -7.11 -13.21 -15.76
#